data_b33664ea913b884fd45ed6769576c34e
#
_entry.id   b33664ea913b884fd45ed6769576c34e
#
_cell.length_a   1.000
_cell.length_b   1.000
_cell.length_c   1.000
_cell.angle_alpha   90.00
_cell.angle_beta   90.00
_cell.angle_gamma   90.00
#
_symmetry.space_group_name_H-M   'P 1'
#
loop_
_entity.id
_entity.type
_entity.pdbx_description
1 polymer ?
#
loop_
_entity_poly.entity_id
_entity_poly.type
_entity_poly.pdbx_seq_one_letter_code
_entity_poly.pdbx_strand_id
1 'polypeptide(L)'
;YKFEEPDSAVFANVEDVLYSDHYFERTDSVLVQSRPDSLGSNEANIDSTYQKLRDMWQFKVLEFAIRTIIEGHIPVGKPPKFDVGPVGTFFSVNDLEGVRLGVGGVTDPGLHERLFFAGSVAYGFKDEKVKYDTELEYSFIDKKVARTEFPRKSVIVGCSYDWDIPSERFMTSGKHSLVNSFKRVEVRQFAYVEKQRLEFINELRNGLSFNLSLKHQNEVAAGDLVYKRNCDGYVMNGIETSEYGASVRFSPGMIYCQNRQSRGSLAKDRPEFGLSYAGSTKGFLNSDYSYNKAEFSYAQRIFIMPFGKIDAYFKAGKIWDKVPYPLLFMPATNLSYFIHSETFWLMNNMEFLTDQYVTLDLMYDLDGFILGRIPLVRELDWREFVNPRSAYNRKGRV
;
A
#
# COMPACT_ATOMS: atom_id res chain seq x y z
N TYR A 1 -31.18 -31.14 5.04
CA TYR A 1 -30.11 -30.65 4.14
C TYR A 1 -29.55 -31.85 3.40
N LYS A 2 -29.75 -31.97 2.09
CA LYS A 2 -28.96 -32.86 1.24
C LYS A 2 -27.68 -32.11 0.91
N PHE A 3 -26.57 -32.50 1.57
CA PHE A 3 -25.24 -32.14 1.10
C PHE A 3 -24.95 -33.01 -0.12
N GLU A 4 -25.02 -32.45 -1.29
CA GLU A 4 -24.39 -33.04 -2.47
C GLU A 4 -22.89 -32.76 -2.35
N GLU A 5 -22.09 -33.82 -2.45
CA GLU A 5 -20.64 -33.63 -2.55
C GLU A 5 -20.34 -32.79 -3.78
N PRO A 6 -19.64 -31.65 -3.64
CA PRO A 6 -19.35 -30.81 -4.78
C PRO A 6 -18.47 -31.57 -5.77
N ASP A 7 -18.80 -31.51 -7.04
CA ASP A 7 -18.05 -32.15 -8.12
C ASP A 7 -16.57 -31.69 -8.04
N SER A 8 -15.66 -32.67 -8.04
CA SER A 8 -14.23 -32.42 -8.02
C SER A 8 -13.75 -31.51 -9.17
N ALA A 9 -14.50 -31.45 -10.27
CA ALA A 9 -14.25 -30.51 -11.38
C ALA A 9 -14.45 -29.05 -10.97
N VAL A 10 -15.29 -28.75 -9.98
CA VAL A 10 -15.51 -27.39 -9.46
C VAL A 10 -14.27 -26.90 -8.71
N PHE A 11 -13.50 -27.80 -8.09
CA PHE A 11 -12.29 -27.46 -7.35
C PHE A 11 -10.99 -27.56 -8.16
N ALA A 12 -11.04 -28.17 -9.34
CA ALA A 12 -9.86 -28.37 -10.19
C ALA A 12 -9.31 -27.06 -10.80
N ASN A 13 -10.10 -25.97 -10.79
CA ASN A 13 -9.78 -24.67 -11.38
C ASN A 13 -9.91 -23.51 -10.41
N VAL A 14 -9.63 -23.70 -9.12
CA VAL A 14 -9.79 -22.68 -8.06
C VAL A 14 -8.70 -21.59 -8.10
N GLU A 15 -7.96 -21.45 -9.18
CA GLU A 15 -6.99 -20.35 -9.31
C GLU A 15 -7.62 -19.01 -9.69
N ASP A 16 -8.85 -19.00 -10.24
CA ASP A 16 -9.58 -17.79 -10.64
C ASP A 16 -10.93 -17.70 -9.92
N VAL A 17 -11.18 -16.60 -9.21
CA VAL A 17 -12.55 -16.28 -8.76
C VAL A 17 -13.34 -15.85 -9.99
N LEU A 18 -14.09 -16.78 -10.58
CA LEU A 18 -14.99 -16.48 -11.68
C LEU A 18 -16.26 -15.86 -11.11
N TYR A 19 -16.40 -14.56 -11.26
CA TYR A 19 -17.69 -13.89 -11.04
C TYR A 19 -18.61 -14.24 -12.22
N SER A 20 -19.86 -14.67 -11.93
CA SER A 20 -20.86 -14.78 -12.98
C SER A 20 -21.09 -13.44 -13.66
N ASP A 21 -21.42 -13.42 -14.95
CA ASP A 21 -21.60 -12.18 -15.73
C ASP A 21 -22.57 -11.17 -15.10
N HIS A 22 -23.49 -11.64 -14.24
CA HIS A 22 -24.47 -10.82 -13.53
C HIS A 22 -24.22 -10.74 -12.01
N TYR A 23 -23.01 -11.06 -11.52
CA TYR A 23 -22.74 -11.07 -10.08
C TYR A 23 -23.01 -9.70 -9.41
N PHE A 24 -22.65 -8.62 -10.09
CA PHE A 24 -22.85 -7.24 -9.59
C PHE A 24 -24.26 -6.68 -9.87
N GLU A 25 -25.04 -7.36 -10.72
CA GLU A 25 -26.43 -7.00 -11.06
C GLU A 25 -27.44 -7.76 -10.21
N ARG A 26 -26.99 -8.64 -9.31
CA ARG A 26 -27.88 -9.45 -8.47
C ARG A 26 -28.72 -8.56 -7.57
N THR A 27 -29.99 -8.53 -7.84
CA THR A 27 -31.02 -7.87 -7.04
C THR A 27 -31.47 -8.77 -5.90
N ASP A 28 -32.11 -8.18 -4.86
CA ASP A 28 -32.69 -8.92 -3.74
C ASP A 28 -33.66 -10.01 -4.20
N SER A 29 -34.30 -9.85 -5.39
CA SER A 29 -35.19 -10.84 -6.00
C SER A 29 -34.49 -12.18 -6.32
N VAL A 30 -33.21 -12.15 -6.72
CA VAL A 30 -32.45 -13.39 -6.99
C VAL A 30 -32.15 -14.15 -5.69
N LEU A 31 -31.86 -13.43 -4.61
CA LEU A 31 -31.66 -14.02 -3.28
C LEU A 31 -32.96 -14.67 -2.78
N VAL A 32 -34.11 -14.04 -3.00
CA VAL A 32 -35.42 -14.60 -2.63
C VAL A 32 -35.73 -15.87 -3.42
N GLN A 33 -35.45 -15.91 -4.72
CA GLN A 33 -35.66 -17.10 -5.55
C GLN A 33 -34.68 -18.25 -5.23
N SER A 34 -33.50 -17.95 -4.75
CA SER A 34 -32.46 -18.95 -4.42
C SER A 34 -32.60 -19.52 -3.01
N ARG A 35 -33.55 -19.06 -2.20
CA ARG A 35 -33.75 -19.57 -0.84
C ARG A 35 -34.45 -20.92 -0.90
N PRO A 36 -33.91 -21.94 -0.19
CA PRO A 36 -34.55 -23.27 -0.17
C PRO A 36 -35.87 -23.31 0.63
N ASP A 37 -36.03 -22.41 1.61
CA ASP A 37 -37.20 -22.35 2.51
C ASP A 37 -37.80 -20.95 2.54
N SER A 38 -39.10 -20.85 2.82
CA SER A 38 -39.81 -19.59 3.06
C SER A 38 -39.30 -18.93 4.36
N LEU A 39 -39.20 -17.61 4.37
CA LEU A 39 -38.83 -16.83 5.55
C LEU A 39 -39.77 -17.12 6.72
N GLY A 40 -39.20 -17.41 7.89
CA GLY A 40 -39.94 -17.39 9.15
C GLY A 40 -40.46 -15.98 9.46
N SER A 41 -41.51 -15.88 10.27
CA SER A 41 -42.12 -14.57 10.62
C SER A 41 -41.13 -13.58 11.23
N ASN A 42 -40.17 -14.08 12.01
CA ASN A 42 -39.10 -13.23 12.62
C ASN A 42 -38.11 -12.75 11.57
N GLU A 43 -37.72 -13.57 10.64
CA GLU A 43 -36.82 -13.23 9.54
C GLU A 43 -37.44 -12.21 8.58
N ALA A 44 -38.74 -12.39 8.25
CA ALA A 44 -39.47 -11.43 7.44
C ALA A 44 -39.58 -10.05 8.12
N ASN A 45 -39.74 -10.02 9.44
CA ASN A 45 -39.72 -8.78 10.24
C ASN A 45 -38.34 -8.11 10.23
N ILE A 46 -37.25 -8.88 10.31
CA ILE A 46 -35.88 -8.37 10.21
C ILE A 46 -35.66 -7.76 8.83
N ASP A 47 -36.01 -8.48 7.76
CA ASP A 47 -35.89 -8.00 6.38
C ASP A 47 -36.70 -6.71 6.15
N SER A 48 -37.94 -6.65 6.62
CA SER A 48 -38.78 -5.45 6.49
C SER A 48 -38.22 -4.25 7.28
N THR A 49 -37.67 -4.51 8.47
CA THR A 49 -37.01 -3.47 9.30
C THR A 49 -35.73 -2.98 8.66
N TYR A 50 -34.94 -3.90 8.11
CA TYR A 50 -33.71 -3.54 7.38
C TYR A 50 -34.02 -2.69 6.13
N GLN A 51 -35.05 -3.05 5.36
CA GLN A 51 -35.47 -2.24 4.21
C GLN A 51 -35.92 -0.84 4.64
N LYS A 52 -36.72 -0.72 5.69
CA LYS A 52 -37.12 0.58 6.25
C LYS A 52 -35.92 1.43 6.70
N LEU A 53 -34.94 0.80 7.38
CA LEU A 53 -33.69 1.48 7.78
C LEU A 53 -32.91 1.96 6.56
N ARG A 54 -32.77 1.10 5.54
CA ARG A 54 -32.06 1.41 4.29
C ARG A 54 -32.70 2.56 3.51
N ASP A 55 -34.01 2.75 3.63
CA ASP A 55 -34.72 3.86 2.98
C ASP A 55 -34.56 5.20 3.70
N MET A 56 -34.18 5.19 4.97
CA MET A 56 -33.92 6.42 5.74
C MET A 56 -32.71 7.16 5.18
N TRP A 57 -32.82 8.47 4.98
CA TRP A 57 -31.72 9.28 4.45
C TRP A 57 -30.48 9.27 5.36
N GLN A 58 -30.67 9.22 6.70
CA GLN A 58 -29.58 9.13 7.68
C GLN A 58 -28.78 7.86 7.49
N PHE A 59 -29.45 6.73 7.25
CA PHE A 59 -28.80 5.46 7.01
C PHE A 59 -28.02 5.47 5.68
N LYS A 60 -28.60 6.05 4.62
CA LYS A 60 -27.90 6.22 3.32
C LYS A 60 -26.64 7.08 3.46
N VAL A 61 -26.70 8.15 4.25
CA VAL A 61 -25.52 9.00 4.53
C VAL A 61 -24.48 8.23 5.32
N LEU A 62 -24.90 7.49 6.34
CA LEU A 62 -23.99 6.65 7.15
C LEU A 62 -23.34 5.55 6.31
N GLU A 63 -24.12 4.83 5.50
CA GLU A 63 -23.61 3.80 4.57
C GLU A 63 -22.61 4.40 3.60
N PHE A 64 -22.93 5.55 2.99
CA PHE A 64 -22.02 6.27 2.09
C PHE A 64 -20.73 6.69 2.80
N ALA A 65 -20.82 7.22 4.01
CA ALA A 65 -19.64 7.63 4.79
C ALA A 65 -18.76 6.44 5.16
N ILE A 66 -19.34 5.36 5.68
CA ILE A 66 -18.61 4.14 6.04
C ILE A 66 -17.95 3.53 4.79
N ARG A 67 -18.70 3.41 3.70
CA ARG A 67 -18.18 2.89 2.44
C ARG A 67 -17.02 3.74 1.91
N THR A 68 -17.17 5.06 1.93
CA THR A 68 -16.13 6.01 1.50
C THR A 68 -14.87 5.89 2.37
N ILE A 69 -15.00 5.71 3.69
CA ILE A 69 -13.86 5.50 4.59
C ILE A 69 -13.16 4.17 4.29
N ILE A 70 -13.91 3.10 4.06
CA ILE A 70 -13.34 1.76 3.81
C ILE A 70 -12.71 1.67 2.42
N GLU A 71 -13.40 2.14 1.38
CA GLU A 71 -12.93 2.08 0.00
C GLU A 71 -11.90 3.20 -0.29
N GLY A 72 -11.91 4.29 0.49
CA GLY A 72 -11.06 5.46 0.30
C GLY A 72 -11.39 6.30 -0.93
N HIS A 73 -12.39 5.92 -1.72
CA HIS A 73 -12.77 6.54 -2.99
C HIS A 73 -14.28 6.67 -3.13
N ILE A 74 -14.71 7.68 -3.86
CA ILE A 74 -16.12 7.96 -4.16
C ILE A 74 -16.38 7.64 -5.63
N PRO A 75 -17.18 6.58 -5.93
CA PRO A 75 -17.48 6.20 -7.31
C PRO A 75 -18.44 7.21 -7.98
N VAL A 76 -18.14 7.56 -9.23
CA VAL A 76 -18.94 8.48 -10.04
C VAL A 76 -19.45 7.76 -11.29
N GLY A 77 -20.78 7.79 -11.47
CA GLY A 77 -21.45 7.16 -12.61
C GLY A 77 -22.09 5.80 -12.27
N LYS A 78 -22.94 5.32 -13.18
CA LYS A 78 -23.59 3.99 -13.12
C LYS A 78 -23.60 3.38 -14.53
N PRO A 79 -22.74 2.39 -14.86
CA PRO A 79 -21.64 1.86 -14.04
C PRO A 79 -20.58 2.94 -13.73
N PRO A 80 -19.78 2.74 -12.65
CA PRO A 80 -18.76 3.72 -12.29
C PRO A 80 -17.70 3.82 -13.38
N LYS A 81 -17.39 5.05 -13.79
CA LYS A 81 -16.39 5.35 -14.81
C LYS A 81 -15.14 6.01 -14.24
N PHE A 82 -15.31 6.64 -13.09
CA PHE A 82 -14.29 7.43 -12.44
C PHE A 82 -14.51 7.41 -10.93
N ASP A 83 -13.44 7.26 -10.16
CA ASP A 83 -13.44 7.31 -8.71
C ASP A 83 -12.71 8.56 -8.22
N VAL A 84 -13.36 9.38 -7.42
CA VAL A 84 -12.76 10.54 -6.77
C VAL A 84 -12.09 10.10 -5.47
N GLY A 85 -10.80 10.39 -5.31
CA GLY A 85 -10.02 9.96 -4.14
C GLY A 85 -8.52 9.89 -4.41
N PRO A 86 -7.73 9.43 -3.45
CA PRO A 86 -8.14 8.93 -2.12
C PRO A 86 -8.66 10.08 -1.21
N VAL A 87 -9.82 9.87 -0.60
CA VAL A 87 -10.48 10.90 0.23
C VAL A 87 -9.63 11.31 1.43
N GLY A 88 -8.86 10.38 1.99
CA GLY A 88 -7.96 10.64 3.12
C GLY A 88 -6.85 11.66 2.81
N THR A 89 -6.59 11.97 1.53
CA THR A 89 -5.58 12.94 1.11
C THR A 89 -6.15 14.32 0.76
N PHE A 90 -7.47 14.51 0.86
CA PHE A 90 -8.09 15.80 0.53
C PHE A 90 -7.70 16.90 1.50
N PHE A 91 -7.45 16.52 2.74
CA PHE A 91 -7.02 17.44 3.78
C PHE A 91 -5.91 16.81 4.62
N SER A 92 -4.84 17.55 4.81
CA SER A 92 -3.77 17.19 5.75
C SER A 92 -3.10 18.45 6.31
N VAL A 93 -2.37 18.29 7.42
CA VAL A 93 -1.62 19.36 8.07
C VAL A 93 -0.21 18.87 8.38
N ASN A 94 0.79 19.68 8.10
CA ASN A 94 2.18 19.39 8.42
C ASN A 94 3.00 20.67 8.61
N ASP A 95 4.21 20.53 9.17
CA ASP A 95 5.04 21.67 9.53
C ASP A 95 5.62 22.41 8.31
N LEU A 96 5.75 21.74 7.16
CA LEU A 96 6.28 22.33 5.93
C LEU A 96 5.23 23.16 5.18
N GLU A 97 4.04 22.58 4.95
CA GLU A 97 2.98 23.16 4.13
C GLU A 97 1.94 23.93 4.94
N GLY A 98 1.92 23.76 6.26
CA GLY A 98 0.77 24.16 7.06
C GLY A 98 -0.45 23.30 6.73
N VAL A 99 -1.50 23.94 6.28
CA VAL A 99 -2.69 23.27 5.72
C VAL A 99 -2.40 22.87 4.27
N ARG A 100 -2.75 21.64 3.93
CA ARG A 100 -2.72 21.11 2.56
C ARG A 100 -4.14 20.72 2.14
N LEU A 101 -4.59 21.23 1.01
CA LEU A 101 -5.81 20.78 0.34
C LEU A 101 -5.44 20.07 -0.95
N GLY A 102 -6.04 18.93 -1.17
CA GLY A 102 -5.81 18.13 -2.37
C GLY A 102 -7.09 17.55 -2.94
N VAL A 103 -7.03 17.17 -4.20
CA VAL A 103 -8.07 16.43 -4.90
C VAL A 103 -7.41 15.45 -5.84
N GLY A 104 -8.00 14.29 -6.00
CA GLY A 104 -7.50 13.26 -6.91
C GLY A 104 -8.60 12.38 -7.44
N GLY A 105 -8.24 11.52 -8.37
CA GLY A 105 -9.15 10.56 -8.92
C GLY A 105 -8.47 9.55 -9.82
N VAL A 106 -9.19 8.47 -10.10
CA VAL A 106 -8.73 7.32 -10.89
C VAL A 106 -9.83 6.90 -11.84
N THR A 107 -9.50 6.62 -13.08
CA THR A 107 -10.44 6.05 -14.05
C THR A 107 -10.63 4.55 -13.79
N ASP A 108 -11.85 4.09 -13.98
CA ASP A 108 -12.25 2.70 -13.81
C ASP A 108 -12.41 1.96 -15.15
N PRO A 109 -12.44 0.61 -15.15
CA PRO A 109 -12.72 -0.19 -16.34
C PRO A 109 -14.03 0.16 -17.06
N GLY A 110 -15.02 0.72 -16.33
CA GLY A 110 -16.25 1.24 -16.91
C GLY A 110 -16.08 2.41 -17.88
N LEU A 111 -14.93 3.08 -17.87
CA LEU A 111 -14.57 4.10 -18.87
C LEU A 111 -13.80 3.49 -20.04
N HIS A 112 -12.76 2.72 -19.75
CA HIS A 112 -11.93 2.03 -20.73
C HIS A 112 -11.25 0.80 -20.08
N GLU A 113 -11.32 -0.36 -20.73
CA GLU A 113 -10.88 -1.63 -20.18
C GLU A 113 -9.35 -1.80 -20.10
N ARG A 114 -8.59 -0.99 -20.86
CA ARG A 114 -7.12 -1.09 -20.97
C ARG A 114 -6.35 0.17 -20.60
N LEU A 115 -6.97 1.31 -20.68
CA LEU A 115 -6.30 2.60 -20.46
C LEU A 115 -6.82 3.24 -19.18
N PHE A 116 -5.92 3.46 -18.22
CA PHE A 116 -6.25 4.02 -16.91
C PHE A 116 -5.41 5.26 -16.66
N PHE A 117 -6.06 6.27 -16.12
CA PHE A 117 -5.43 7.49 -15.65
C PHE A 117 -5.71 7.64 -14.16
N ALA A 118 -4.67 7.89 -13.38
CA ALA A 118 -4.77 8.31 -12.00
C ALA A 118 -4.07 9.65 -11.85
N GLY A 119 -4.66 10.57 -11.12
CA GLY A 119 -4.06 11.87 -10.91
C GLY A 119 -4.52 12.51 -9.62
N SER A 120 -3.63 13.27 -8.99
CA SER A 120 -3.95 14.12 -7.86
C SER A 120 -3.17 15.43 -7.93
N VAL A 121 -3.79 16.48 -7.40
CA VAL A 121 -3.19 17.80 -7.25
C VAL A 121 -3.46 18.29 -5.84
N ALA A 122 -2.46 18.92 -5.22
CA ALA A 122 -2.59 19.48 -3.90
C ALA A 122 -1.87 20.83 -3.80
N TYR A 123 -2.35 21.68 -2.90
CA TYR A 123 -1.77 22.98 -2.61
C TYR A 123 -1.46 23.14 -1.14
N GLY A 124 -0.22 23.49 -0.81
CA GLY A 124 0.21 23.82 0.53
C GLY A 124 0.15 25.32 0.75
N PHE A 125 -0.52 25.74 1.82
CA PHE A 125 -0.77 27.17 2.06
C PHE A 125 0.43 27.90 2.67
N LYS A 126 1.33 27.21 3.35
CA LYS A 126 2.50 27.82 3.98
C LYS A 126 3.70 27.90 3.05
N ASP A 127 3.91 26.86 2.22
CA ASP A 127 5.01 26.82 1.25
C ASP A 127 4.62 27.34 -0.13
N GLU A 128 3.33 27.66 -0.32
CA GLU A 128 2.75 28.26 -1.55
C GLU A 128 3.06 27.45 -2.82
N LYS A 129 3.19 26.12 -2.70
CA LYS A 129 3.54 25.24 -3.82
C LYS A 129 2.39 24.32 -4.21
N VAL A 130 2.26 24.14 -5.52
CA VAL A 130 1.39 23.10 -6.09
C VAL A 130 2.18 21.81 -6.19
N LYS A 131 1.60 20.72 -5.69
CA LYS A 131 2.11 19.36 -5.79
C LYS A 131 1.19 18.56 -6.68
N TYR A 132 1.74 17.57 -7.37
CA TYR A 132 0.95 16.71 -8.25
C TYR A 132 1.53 15.30 -8.27
N ASP A 133 0.67 14.35 -8.54
CA ASP A 133 1.01 12.96 -8.88
C ASP A 133 0.10 12.54 -10.02
N THR A 134 0.68 12.08 -11.11
CA THR A 134 -0.05 11.64 -12.30
C THR A 134 0.52 10.33 -12.80
N GLU A 135 -0.37 9.43 -13.17
CA GLU A 135 -0.04 8.09 -13.65
C GLU A 135 -0.94 7.72 -14.83
N LEU A 136 -0.33 7.28 -15.91
CA LEU A 136 -1.00 6.67 -17.04
C LEU A 136 -0.60 5.22 -17.13
N GLU A 137 -1.56 4.31 -17.08
CA GLU A 137 -1.36 2.86 -17.19
C GLU A 137 -2.04 2.33 -18.43
N TYR A 138 -1.30 1.61 -19.26
CA TYR A 138 -1.84 0.81 -20.35
C TYR A 138 -1.73 -0.66 -19.99
N SER A 139 -2.88 -1.35 -19.90
CA SER A 139 -2.97 -2.79 -19.65
C SER A 139 -3.05 -3.56 -20.97
N PHE A 140 -2.21 -4.59 -21.11
CA PHE A 140 -2.26 -5.51 -22.26
C PHE A 140 -3.39 -6.54 -22.14
N ILE A 141 -4.07 -6.58 -20.98
CA ILE A 141 -5.16 -7.49 -20.66
C ILE A 141 -6.38 -6.64 -20.31
N ASP A 142 -7.54 -7.01 -20.86
CA ASP A 142 -8.80 -6.34 -20.56
C ASP A 142 -9.15 -6.47 -19.06
N LYS A 143 -9.50 -5.37 -18.43
CA LYS A 143 -9.88 -5.30 -17.02
C LYS A 143 -11.38 -5.10 -16.91
N LYS A 144 -12.02 -5.84 -16.02
CA LYS A 144 -13.47 -5.77 -15.81
C LYS A 144 -13.85 -5.14 -14.48
N VAL A 145 -13.06 -5.38 -13.44
CA VAL A 145 -13.37 -4.97 -12.06
C VAL A 145 -12.53 -3.80 -11.60
N ALA A 146 -11.22 -3.85 -11.85
CA ALA A 146 -10.28 -2.87 -11.36
C ALA A 146 -8.99 -2.84 -12.21
N ARG A 147 -8.31 -1.69 -12.25
CA ARG A 147 -7.01 -1.56 -12.94
C ARG A 147 -5.95 -2.51 -12.38
N THR A 148 -6.01 -2.83 -11.08
CA THR A 148 -5.07 -3.72 -10.39
C THR A 148 -5.48 -5.19 -10.43
N GLU A 149 -6.54 -5.54 -11.17
CA GLU A 149 -7.05 -6.90 -11.31
C GLU A 149 -5.97 -7.88 -11.80
N PHE A 150 -5.95 -9.08 -11.18
CA PHE A 150 -5.02 -10.14 -11.55
C PHE A 150 -5.52 -10.91 -12.80
N PRO A 151 -4.62 -11.34 -13.71
CA PRO A 151 -3.19 -11.01 -13.74
C PRO A 151 -2.93 -9.62 -14.31
N ARG A 152 -1.92 -8.92 -13.78
CA ARG A 152 -1.54 -7.58 -14.25
C ARG A 152 -0.43 -7.70 -15.29
N LYS A 153 -0.64 -7.13 -16.46
CA LYS A 153 0.38 -6.97 -17.50
C LYS A 153 0.23 -5.58 -18.08
N SER A 154 1.06 -4.66 -17.64
CA SER A 154 0.84 -3.23 -17.90
C SER A 154 2.15 -2.47 -18.06
N VAL A 155 2.12 -1.40 -18.85
CA VAL A 155 3.12 -0.32 -18.85
C VAL A 155 2.53 0.88 -18.12
N ILE A 156 3.32 1.48 -17.24
CA ILE A 156 2.94 2.61 -16.41
C ILE A 156 3.93 3.74 -16.65
N VAL A 157 3.43 4.93 -16.95
CA VAL A 157 4.20 6.17 -16.99
C VAL A 157 3.67 7.08 -15.90
N GLY A 158 4.54 7.59 -15.05
CA GLY A 158 4.15 8.48 -13.95
C GLY A 158 5.07 9.67 -13.81
N CYS A 159 4.49 10.81 -13.42
CA CYS A 159 5.20 12.03 -13.06
C CYS A 159 4.63 12.57 -11.76
N SER A 160 5.50 12.89 -10.81
CA SER A 160 5.08 13.45 -9.53
C SER A 160 6.04 14.51 -9.04
N TYR A 161 5.50 15.50 -8.36
CA TYR A 161 6.24 16.49 -7.59
C TYR A 161 5.57 16.64 -6.24
N ASP A 162 6.27 16.25 -5.19
CA ASP A 162 5.74 16.32 -3.83
C ASP A 162 6.90 16.40 -2.82
N TRP A 163 6.59 16.64 -1.54
CA TRP A 163 7.59 16.56 -0.48
C TRP A 163 7.64 15.16 0.14
N ASP A 164 8.74 14.87 0.80
CA ASP A 164 9.00 13.60 1.45
C ASP A 164 9.73 13.81 2.77
N ILE A 165 9.49 12.92 3.74
CA ILE A 165 10.33 12.79 4.94
C ILE A 165 11.27 11.62 4.66
N PRO A 166 12.60 11.81 4.70
CA PRO A 166 13.54 10.78 4.24
C PRO A 166 13.33 9.39 4.85
N SER A 167 13.05 9.28 6.13
CA SER A 167 12.83 7.99 6.80
C SER A 167 11.43 7.40 6.57
N GLU A 168 10.43 8.23 6.25
CA GLU A 168 9.06 7.75 5.95
C GLU A 168 8.91 7.29 4.50
N ARG A 169 9.86 7.57 3.61
CA ARG A 169 9.85 7.13 2.22
C ARG A 169 9.83 5.60 2.07
N PHE A 170 10.27 4.89 3.09
CA PHE A 170 10.29 3.43 3.16
C PHE A 170 9.02 2.82 3.78
N MET A 171 8.05 3.65 4.20
CA MET A 171 6.77 3.20 4.70
C MET A 171 5.84 2.80 3.55
N THR A 172 5.02 1.79 3.79
CA THR A 172 4.01 1.32 2.83
C THR A 172 2.70 2.08 2.88
N SER A 173 2.46 2.88 3.93
CA SER A 173 1.23 3.65 4.14
C SER A 173 1.23 4.99 3.41
N GLY A 174 0.04 5.50 3.09
CA GLY A 174 -0.13 6.81 2.44
C GLY A 174 0.38 7.97 3.30
N LYS A 175 1.35 8.73 2.79
CA LYS A 175 2.05 9.81 3.52
C LYS A 175 1.14 10.99 3.87
N HIS A 176 0.29 11.39 2.94
CA HIS A 176 -0.48 12.63 2.98
C HIS A 176 -1.90 12.43 3.47
N SER A 177 -2.12 11.52 4.40
CA SER A 177 -3.42 11.34 5.02
C SER A 177 -3.57 12.20 6.28
N LEU A 178 -4.80 12.61 6.58
CA LEU A 178 -5.10 13.31 7.82
C LEU A 178 -4.60 12.54 9.05
N VAL A 179 -4.69 11.22 9.02
CA VAL A 179 -4.22 10.33 10.09
C VAL A 179 -2.70 10.47 10.30
N ASN A 180 -1.92 10.50 9.21
CA ASN A 180 -0.46 10.65 9.26
C ASN A 180 -0.01 12.09 9.55
N SER A 181 -0.92 13.07 9.53
CA SER A 181 -0.64 14.46 9.92
C SER A 181 -0.36 14.59 11.43
N PHE A 182 -0.93 13.69 12.25
CA PHE A 182 -0.68 13.70 13.69
C PHE A 182 0.66 13.06 14.03
N LYS A 183 1.72 13.89 14.02
CA LYS A 183 3.07 13.45 14.33
C LYS A 183 3.35 13.47 15.84
N ARG A 184 4.09 12.47 16.32
CA ARG A 184 4.56 12.34 17.70
C ARG A 184 5.70 13.29 18.03
N VAL A 185 6.48 13.62 17.01
CA VAL A 185 7.66 14.49 17.10
C VAL A 185 7.56 15.59 16.05
N GLU A 186 8.15 16.76 16.35
CA GLU A 186 8.28 17.83 15.37
C GLU A 186 9.22 17.39 14.25
N VAL A 187 8.77 17.45 13.04
CA VAL A 187 9.53 17.09 11.85
C VAL A 187 9.96 18.37 11.15
N ARG A 188 11.26 18.59 11.02
CA ARG A 188 11.82 19.77 10.37
C ARG A 188 12.63 19.46 9.12
N GLN A 189 12.92 18.17 8.88
CA GLN A 189 13.74 17.70 7.76
C GLN A 189 12.85 17.14 6.67
N PHE A 190 12.77 17.83 5.55
CA PHE A 190 11.97 17.48 4.39
C PHE A 190 12.82 17.53 3.13
N ALA A 191 12.34 16.88 2.09
CA ALA A 191 12.87 17.02 0.74
C ALA A 191 11.74 17.19 -0.26
N TYR A 192 11.83 18.12 -1.19
CA TYR A 192 11.00 18.14 -2.38
C TYR A 192 11.55 17.14 -3.37
N VAL A 193 10.68 16.28 -3.90
CA VAL A 193 11.05 15.20 -4.81
C VAL A 193 10.23 15.33 -6.09
N GLU A 194 10.91 15.62 -7.17
CA GLU A 194 10.36 15.47 -8.51
C GLU A 194 10.75 14.11 -9.05
N LYS A 195 9.78 13.31 -9.50
CA LYS A 195 9.99 11.94 -9.94
C LYS A 195 9.27 11.68 -11.25
N GLN A 196 9.98 11.10 -12.18
CA GLN A 196 9.46 10.52 -13.41
C GLN A 196 9.73 9.02 -13.39
N ARG A 197 8.75 8.21 -13.78
CA ARG A 197 8.87 6.76 -13.78
C ARG A 197 8.25 6.13 -15.01
N LEU A 198 8.90 5.09 -15.49
CA LEU A 198 8.39 4.17 -16.48
C LEU A 198 8.51 2.77 -15.91
N GLU A 199 7.42 2.04 -15.81
CA GLU A 199 7.40 0.70 -15.24
C GLU A 199 6.70 -0.28 -16.20
N PHE A 200 7.23 -1.49 -16.29
CA PHE A 200 6.56 -2.61 -16.92
C PHE A 200 6.34 -3.70 -15.91
N ILE A 201 5.10 -4.06 -15.67
CA ILE A 201 4.68 -5.10 -14.73
C ILE A 201 4.11 -6.28 -15.52
N ASN A 202 4.53 -7.50 -15.17
CA ASN A 202 3.96 -8.71 -15.71
C ASN A 202 3.78 -9.76 -14.61
N GLU A 203 2.54 -10.07 -14.27
CA GLU A 203 2.17 -11.10 -13.30
C GLU A 203 1.77 -12.38 -14.04
N LEU A 204 2.31 -13.51 -13.59
CA LEU A 204 2.02 -14.82 -14.11
C LEU A 204 1.12 -15.59 -13.13
N ARG A 205 0.31 -16.51 -13.66
CA ARG A 205 -0.63 -17.31 -12.85
C ARG A 205 0.04 -18.26 -11.84
N ASN A 206 1.31 -18.59 -12.05
CA ASN A 206 2.10 -19.44 -11.15
C ASN A 206 2.62 -18.70 -9.88
N GLY A 207 2.18 -17.44 -9.66
CA GLY A 207 2.62 -16.61 -8.54
C GLY A 207 3.93 -15.86 -8.77
N LEU A 208 4.51 -15.95 -9.97
CA LEU A 208 5.70 -15.20 -10.35
C LEU A 208 5.31 -13.85 -10.95
N SER A 209 5.93 -12.76 -10.54
CA SER A 209 5.75 -11.45 -11.13
C SER A 209 7.08 -10.74 -11.35
N PHE A 210 7.17 -10.02 -12.46
CA PHE A 210 8.34 -9.25 -12.86
C PHE A 210 7.97 -7.78 -12.97
N ASN A 211 8.85 -6.92 -12.49
CA ASN A 211 8.74 -5.48 -12.70
C ASN A 211 10.08 -4.98 -13.25
N LEU A 212 10.04 -4.26 -14.35
CA LEU A 212 11.17 -3.50 -14.90
C LEU A 212 10.84 -2.03 -14.74
N SER A 213 11.79 -1.24 -14.27
CA SER A 213 11.57 0.18 -13.98
C SER A 213 12.71 1.06 -14.47
N LEU A 214 12.36 2.22 -15.00
CA LEU A 214 13.24 3.37 -15.17
C LEU A 214 12.68 4.50 -14.32
N LYS A 215 13.50 5.09 -13.48
CA LYS A 215 13.11 6.15 -12.56
C LYS A 215 14.14 7.27 -12.66
N HIS A 216 13.66 8.46 -12.94
CA HIS A 216 14.44 9.69 -12.81
C HIS A 216 13.90 10.50 -11.64
N GLN A 217 14.78 11.02 -10.78
CA GLN A 217 14.40 11.73 -9.57
C GLN A 217 15.35 12.89 -9.32
N ASN A 218 14.76 14.06 -9.07
CA ASN A 218 15.46 15.23 -8.55
C ASN A 218 14.96 15.51 -7.13
N GLU A 219 15.89 15.54 -6.19
CA GLU A 219 15.60 15.72 -4.76
C GLU A 219 16.25 16.99 -4.25
N VAL A 220 15.45 17.94 -3.73
CA VAL A 220 15.89 19.22 -3.20
C VAL A 220 15.60 19.28 -1.71
N ALA A 221 16.62 19.59 -0.90
CA ALA A 221 16.47 19.72 0.55
C ALA A 221 15.51 20.84 0.94
N ALA A 222 14.73 20.63 1.98
CA ALA A 222 13.76 21.59 2.50
C ALA A 222 13.66 21.54 4.03
N GLY A 223 13.15 22.61 4.63
CA GLY A 223 13.16 22.79 6.08
C GLY A 223 14.60 22.90 6.60
N ASP A 224 14.90 22.16 7.65
CA ASP A 224 16.24 22.15 8.26
C ASP A 224 17.20 21.14 7.59
N LEU A 225 16.77 20.46 6.53
CA LEU A 225 17.61 19.54 5.77
C LEU A 225 18.56 20.31 4.87
N VAL A 226 19.85 19.94 4.88
CA VAL A 226 20.88 20.56 4.04
C VAL A 226 21.81 19.50 3.46
N TYR A 227 22.01 19.51 2.15
CA TYR A 227 22.97 18.65 1.47
C TYR A 227 24.34 19.30 1.45
N LYS A 228 25.27 18.82 2.30
CA LYS A 228 26.66 19.29 2.32
C LYS A 228 27.61 18.22 1.79
N ARG A 229 28.53 18.64 0.93
CA ARG A 229 29.63 17.78 0.48
C ARG A 229 30.71 17.72 1.57
N ASN A 230 31.15 16.51 1.94
CA ASN A 230 32.07 16.32 3.05
C ASN A 230 33.51 16.88 2.80
N CYS A 231 33.93 16.96 1.52
CA CYS A 231 35.33 17.36 1.20
C CYS A 231 35.56 18.86 1.26
N ASP A 232 34.59 19.68 0.97
CA ASP A 232 34.72 21.14 0.84
C ASP A 232 33.62 21.93 1.57
N GLY A 233 32.68 21.24 2.19
CA GLY A 233 31.54 21.85 2.88
C GLY A 233 30.54 22.57 1.93
N TYR A 234 30.72 22.42 0.62
CA TYR A 234 29.83 23.03 -0.36
C TYR A 234 28.38 22.55 -0.19
N VAL A 235 27.44 23.49 -0.15
CA VAL A 235 26.00 23.21 -0.07
C VAL A 235 25.47 22.95 -1.48
N MET A 236 24.97 21.73 -1.68
CA MET A 236 24.36 21.34 -2.95
C MET A 236 22.88 21.73 -2.96
N ASN A 237 22.39 22.24 -4.09
CA ASN A 237 20.98 22.63 -4.26
C ASN A 237 20.05 21.42 -4.35
N GLY A 238 20.53 20.28 -4.81
CA GLY A 238 19.77 19.05 -4.97
C GLY A 238 20.63 17.88 -5.37
N ILE A 239 20.01 16.71 -5.50
CA ILE A 239 20.64 15.46 -5.94
C ILE A 239 19.76 14.91 -7.07
N GLU A 240 20.38 14.69 -8.22
CA GLU A 240 19.70 14.12 -9.39
C GLU A 240 20.15 12.67 -9.59
N THR A 241 19.21 11.75 -9.71
CA THR A 241 19.47 10.32 -9.86
C THR A 241 18.56 9.69 -10.90
N SER A 242 19.15 8.83 -11.73
CA SER A 242 18.41 8.02 -12.69
C SER A 242 18.72 6.55 -12.46
N GLU A 243 17.70 5.79 -12.07
CA GLU A 243 17.80 4.38 -11.76
C GLU A 243 17.13 3.53 -12.83
N TYR A 244 17.81 2.48 -13.24
CA TYR A 244 17.18 1.33 -13.93
C TYR A 244 17.06 0.19 -12.93
N GLY A 245 15.90 -0.46 -12.88
CA GLY A 245 15.60 -1.47 -11.89
C GLY A 245 14.91 -2.70 -12.48
N ALA A 246 15.11 -3.82 -11.83
CA ALA A 246 14.39 -5.04 -12.07
C ALA A 246 14.01 -5.68 -10.74
N SER A 247 12.78 -6.13 -10.61
CA SER A 247 12.36 -6.88 -9.44
C SER A 247 11.55 -8.12 -9.82
N VAL A 248 11.70 -9.14 -9.00
CA VAL A 248 10.99 -10.41 -9.12
C VAL A 248 10.30 -10.67 -7.79
N ARG A 249 9.02 -10.99 -7.84
CA ARG A 249 8.25 -11.45 -6.69
C ARG A 249 7.72 -12.85 -7.00
N PHE A 250 7.85 -13.74 -6.03
CA PHE A 250 7.35 -15.11 -6.11
C PHE A 250 6.46 -15.39 -4.90
N SER A 251 5.18 -15.58 -5.15
CA SER A 251 4.14 -15.82 -4.14
C SER A 251 3.23 -16.99 -4.56
N PRO A 252 3.74 -18.23 -4.47
CA PRO A 252 3.02 -19.41 -4.95
C PRO A 252 1.75 -19.66 -4.13
N GLY A 253 0.65 -19.97 -4.81
CA GLY A 253 -0.63 -20.27 -4.18
C GLY A 253 -1.27 -19.08 -3.43
N MET A 254 -0.86 -17.84 -3.72
CA MET A 254 -1.44 -16.65 -3.13
C MET A 254 -2.85 -16.42 -3.65
N ILE A 255 -3.79 -16.15 -2.75
CA ILE A 255 -5.18 -15.80 -3.06
C ILE A 255 -5.35 -14.30 -2.81
N TYR A 256 -5.90 -13.60 -3.78
CA TYR A 256 -6.12 -12.16 -3.70
C TYR A 256 -7.60 -11.83 -3.54
N CYS A 257 -7.88 -10.83 -2.71
CA CYS A 257 -9.17 -10.15 -2.67
C CYS A 257 -9.04 -8.86 -3.47
N GLN A 258 -9.90 -8.68 -4.46
CA GLN A 258 -9.93 -7.50 -5.30
C GLN A 258 -11.04 -6.57 -4.85
N ASN A 259 -10.68 -5.38 -4.41
CA ASN A 259 -11.58 -4.24 -4.26
C ASN A 259 -11.47 -3.36 -5.50
N ARG A 260 -12.31 -2.33 -5.61
CA ARG A 260 -12.32 -1.43 -6.78
C ARG A 260 -10.95 -0.78 -7.05
N GLN A 261 -10.25 -0.29 -6.03
CA GLN A 261 -8.99 0.43 -6.19
C GLN A 261 -7.79 -0.27 -5.53
N SER A 262 -8.01 -1.33 -4.77
CA SER A 262 -6.96 -2.05 -4.08
C SER A 262 -7.09 -3.55 -4.22
N ARG A 263 -5.96 -4.24 -4.17
CA ARG A 263 -5.88 -5.69 -4.12
C ARG A 263 -5.12 -6.10 -2.87
N GLY A 264 -5.75 -6.91 -2.03
CA GLY A 264 -5.18 -7.45 -0.81
C GLY A 264 -4.92 -8.94 -0.90
N SER A 265 -3.90 -9.44 -0.22
CA SER A 265 -3.64 -10.87 -0.07
C SER A 265 -4.51 -11.45 1.06
N LEU A 266 -5.24 -12.53 0.78
CA LEU A 266 -6.01 -13.28 1.77
C LEU A 266 -5.20 -14.43 2.39
N ALA A 267 -4.42 -15.12 1.60
CA ALA A 267 -3.64 -16.30 2.01
C ALA A 267 -2.26 -15.88 2.53
N LYS A 268 -2.21 -15.14 3.66
CA LYS A 268 -0.95 -14.69 4.28
C LYS A 268 -0.08 -15.86 4.79
N ASP A 269 -0.61 -17.06 4.91
CA ASP A 269 0.10 -18.29 5.23
C ASP A 269 1.02 -18.78 4.09
N ARG A 270 0.80 -18.28 2.89
CA ARG A 270 1.67 -18.56 1.75
C ARG A 270 2.91 -17.68 1.80
N PRO A 271 4.11 -18.25 1.48
CA PRO A 271 5.33 -17.47 1.45
C PRO A 271 5.33 -16.47 0.28
N GLU A 272 5.85 -15.29 0.53
CA GLU A 272 6.14 -14.29 -0.50
C GLU A 272 7.62 -13.95 -0.47
N PHE A 273 8.30 -14.15 -1.59
CA PHE A 273 9.70 -13.81 -1.78
C PHE A 273 9.80 -12.63 -2.75
N GLY A 274 10.61 -11.66 -2.42
CA GLY A 274 10.94 -10.53 -3.29
C GLY A 274 12.45 -10.41 -3.47
N LEU A 275 12.88 -10.14 -4.69
CA LEU A 275 14.25 -9.78 -5.01
C LEU A 275 14.20 -8.57 -5.94
N SER A 276 14.85 -7.49 -5.55
CA SER A 276 14.97 -6.28 -6.36
C SER A 276 16.43 -5.91 -6.57
N TYR A 277 16.72 -5.41 -7.75
CA TYR A 277 18.00 -4.82 -8.11
C TYR A 277 17.75 -3.48 -8.78
N ALA A 278 18.56 -2.47 -8.42
CA ALA A 278 18.57 -1.20 -9.12
C ALA A 278 19.99 -0.70 -9.27
N GLY A 279 20.27 -0.14 -10.43
CA GLY A 279 21.54 0.49 -10.76
C GLY A 279 21.35 1.92 -11.24
N SER A 280 22.33 2.75 -11.00
CA SER A 280 22.47 4.09 -11.55
C SER A 280 23.87 4.26 -12.10
N THR A 281 23.99 4.97 -13.20
CA THR A 281 25.28 5.28 -13.83
C THR A 281 25.40 6.77 -14.01
N LYS A 282 26.50 7.35 -13.54
CA LYS A 282 26.74 8.79 -13.67
C LYS A 282 26.68 9.24 -15.11
N GLY A 283 25.90 10.30 -15.37
CA GLY A 283 25.65 10.85 -16.69
C GLY A 283 24.50 10.19 -17.46
N PHE A 284 23.99 9.03 -17.01
CA PHE A 284 22.79 8.44 -17.59
C PHE A 284 21.56 9.27 -17.16
N LEU A 285 20.83 9.85 -18.11
CA LEU A 285 19.72 10.77 -17.88
C LEU A 285 20.04 11.80 -16.74
N ASN A 286 21.20 12.42 -16.81
CA ASN A 286 21.70 13.43 -15.85
C ASN A 286 21.96 12.92 -14.43
N SER A 287 22.14 11.62 -14.21
CA SER A 287 22.44 11.11 -12.88
C SER A 287 23.80 11.60 -12.36
N ASP A 288 23.81 12.12 -11.13
CA ASP A 288 25.01 12.60 -10.45
C ASP A 288 25.92 11.47 -9.96
N TYR A 289 25.35 10.28 -9.68
CA TYR A 289 26.03 9.19 -8.99
C TYR A 289 25.91 7.87 -9.73
N SER A 290 26.96 7.05 -9.58
CA SER A 290 26.93 5.63 -9.97
C SER A 290 26.83 4.77 -8.73
N TYR A 291 25.87 3.84 -8.72
CA TYR A 291 25.72 2.87 -7.64
C TYR A 291 24.89 1.67 -8.09
N ASN A 292 25.04 0.59 -7.34
CA ASN A 292 24.26 -0.62 -7.49
C ASN A 292 23.64 -0.98 -6.13
N LYS A 293 22.39 -1.34 -6.10
CA LYS A 293 21.69 -1.78 -4.89
C LYS A 293 20.87 -3.02 -5.16
N ALA A 294 20.82 -3.93 -4.18
CA ALA A 294 19.90 -5.05 -4.20
C ALA A 294 19.22 -5.20 -2.85
N GLU A 295 18.00 -5.68 -2.89
CA GLU A 295 17.20 -5.95 -1.71
C GLU A 295 16.48 -7.28 -1.88
N PHE A 296 16.49 -8.09 -0.83
CA PHE A 296 15.73 -9.32 -0.70
C PHE A 296 14.68 -9.14 0.38
N SER A 297 13.48 -9.63 0.15
CA SER A 297 12.38 -9.63 1.13
C SER A 297 11.72 -11.00 1.22
N TYR A 298 11.24 -11.31 2.40
CA TYR A 298 10.45 -12.51 2.68
C TYR A 298 9.33 -12.15 3.65
N ALA A 299 8.11 -12.63 3.35
CA ALA A 299 6.95 -12.45 4.22
C ALA A 299 6.12 -13.73 4.27
N GLN A 300 5.70 -14.14 5.46
CA GLN A 300 4.82 -15.29 5.66
C GLN A 300 4.12 -15.24 7.01
N ARG A 301 2.89 -15.71 7.07
CA ARG A 301 2.18 -16.06 8.32
C ARG A 301 2.39 -17.52 8.63
N ILE A 302 2.84 -17.81 9.85
CA ILE A 302 3.06 -19.17 10.35
C ILE A 302 2.07 -19.42 11.48
N PHE A 303 1.21 -20.43 11.31
CA PHE A 303 0.31 -20.86 12.38
C PHE A 303 1.00 -21.82 13.32
N ILE A 304 0.91 -21.56 14.63
CA ILE A 304 1.48 -22.40 15.70
C ILE A 304 0.32 -22.88 16.56
N MET A 305 -0.48 -23.80 16.04
CA MET A 305 -1.62 -24.33 16.78
C MET A 305 -1.18 -25.12 18.03
N PRO A 306 -1.80 -24.92 19.20
CA PRO A 306 -2.91 -24.01 19.56
C PRO A 306 -2.44 -22.63 20.07
N PHE A 307 -1.19 -22.23 19.84
CA PHE A 307 -0.55 -21.06 20.45
C PHE A 307 -0.68 -19.77 19.62
N GLY A 308 -1.52 -19.77 18.58
CA GLY A 308 -1.74 -18.60 17.74
C GLY A 308 -0.96 -18.60 16.44
N LYS A 309 -0.49 -17.40 16.00
CA LYS A 309 0.17 -17.20 14.70
C LYS A 309 1.29 -16.18 14.77
N ILE A 310 2.29 -16.33 13.91
CA ILE A 310 3.40 -15.39 13.74
C ILE A 310 3.34 -14.83 12.32
N ASP A 311 3.27 -13.51 12.17
CA ASP A 311 3.56 -12.83 10.91
C ASP A 311 5.05 -12.47 10.90
N ALA A 312 5.80 -13.07 9.99
CA ALA A 312 7.23 -12.88 9.86
C ALA A 312 7.54 -12.05 8.61
N TYR A 313 8.31 -10.96 8.79
CA TYR A 313 8.83 -10.13 7.70
C TYR A 313 10.34 -10.01 7.84
N PHE A 314 11.04 -10.39 6.79
CA PHE A 314 12.48 -10.30 6.72
C PHE A 314 12.88 -9.46 5.51
N LYS A 315 13.80 -8.51 5.70
CA LYS A 315 14.39 -7.74 4.60
C LYS A 315 15.89 -7.66 4.77
N ALA A 316 16.63 -7.78 3.68
CA ALA A 316 18.06 -7.58 3.64
C ALA A 316 18.42 -6.77 2.39
N GLY A 317 19.23 -5.74 2.55
CA GLY A 317 19.61 -4.87 1.45
C GLY A 317 21.09 -4.48 1.51
N LYS A 318 21.65 -4.18 0.33
CA LYS A 318 23.03 -3.72 0.18
C LYS A 318 23.17 -2.76 -0.97
N ILE A 319 23.96 -1.72 -0.75
CA ILE A 319 24.51 -0.79 -1.75
C ILE A 319 26.00 -1.05 -1.84
N TRP A 320 26.52 -1.27 -3.06
CA TRP A 320 27.96 -1.63 -3.23
C TRP A 320 28.88 -0.43 -3.33
N ASP A 321 28.36 0.71 -3.76
CA ASP A 321 29.13 1.89 -4.07
C ASP A 321 29.02 2.96 -2.97
N LYS A 322 29.87 3.97 -3.00
CA LYS A 322 29.76 5.13 -2.12
C LYS A 322 28.70 6.06 -2.68
N VAL A 323 27.72 6.37 -1.86
CA VAL A 323 26.60 7.24 -2.22
C VAL A 323 26.41 8.34 -1.17
N PRO A 324 25.85 9.50 -1.55
CA PRO A 324 25.47 10.51 -0.58
C PRO A 324 24.39 10.00 0.36
N TYR A 325 24.32 10.56 1.56
CA TYR A 325 23.45 10.07 2.62
C TYR A 325 21.96 9.92 2.27
N PRO A 326 21.35 10.75 1.38
CA PRO A 326 19.95 10.57 1.01
C PRO A 326 19.65 9.30 0.21
N LEU A 327 20.69 8.70 -0.40
CA LEU A 327 20.59 7.45 -1.15
C LEU A 327 20.86 6.21 -0.31
N LEU A 328 21.34 6.38 0.94
CA LEU A 328 21.53 5.27 1.87
C LEU A 328 20.19 4.69 2.33
N PHE A 329 20.22 3.44 2.75
CA PHE A 329 19.07 2.84 3.40
C PHE A 329 18.83 3.46 4.77
N MET A 330 17.57 3.70 5.08
CA MET A 330 17.10 4.19 6.37
C MET A 330 16.03 3.22 6.88
N PRO A 331 16.08 2.78 8.15
CA PRO A 331 14.95 2.06 8.73
C PRO A 331 13.68 2.91 8.63
N ALA A 332 12.58 2.30 8.23
CA ALA A 332 11.30 2.99 8.18
C ALA A 332 10.88 3.42 9.58
N THR A 333 10.88 4.72 9.88
CA THR A 333 10.51 5.24 11.19
C THR A 333 9.04 5.64 11.22
N ASN A 334 8.36 5.32 12.31
CA ASN A 334 7.01 5.79 12.55
C ASN A 334 7.04 7.05 13.42
N LEU A 335 6.83 8.18 12.79
CA LEU A 335 6.78 9.48 13.45
C LEU A 335 5.35 9.87 13.87
N SER A 336 4.32 9.08 13.52
CA SER A 336 2.92 9.33 13.84
C SER A 336 2.49 8.65 15.14
N TYR A 337 1.32 9.03 15.67
CA TYR A 337 0.68 8.35 16.79
C TYR A 337 0.01 7.02 16.40
N PHE A 338 -0.16 6.75 15.12
CA PHE A 338 -0.82 5.55 14.63
C PHE A 338 0.19 4.44 14.35
N ILE A 339 -0.22 3.20 14.62
CA ILE A 339 0.62 2.02 14.39
C ILE A 339 0.67 1.72 12.90
N HIS A 340 1.87 1.75 12.33
CA HIS A 340 2.14 1.27 10.99
C HIS A 340 2.96 -0.02 11.06
N SER A 341 2.58 -1.02 10.26
CA SER A 341 3.36 -2.25 10.14
C SER A 341 4.74 -1.95 9.53
N GLU A 342 5.70 -2.79 9.84
CA GLU A 342 7.08 -2.72 9.33
C GLU A 342 7.85 -1.42 9.66
N THR A 343 7.45 -0.68 10.71
CA THR A 343 8.10 0.58 11.09
C THR A 343 8.63 0.55 12.52
N PHE A 344 9.70 1.31 12.77
CA PHE A 344 10.33 1.43 14.09
C PHE A 344 9.81 2.67 14.82
N TRP A 345 9.22 2.47 16.01
CA TRP A 345 8.57 3.52 16.77
C TRP A 345 9.52 4.38 17.61
N LEU A 346 10.65 3.80 18.04
CA LEU A 346 11.59 4.48 18.94
C LEU A 346 12.73 5.16 18.19
N MET A 347 12.75 5.08 16.86
CA MET A 347 13.75 5.73 16.03
C MET A 347 13.28 7.12 15.58
N ASN A 348 14.22 8.04 15.44
CA ASN A 348 13.97 9.36 14.89
C ASN A 348 14.25 9.40 13.38
N ASN A 349 13.78 10.48 12.73
CA ASN A 349 14.06 10.71 11.33
C ASN A 349 15.58 10.75 11.07
N MET A 350 16.05 9.98 10.09
CA MET A 350 17.46 9.92 9.65
C MET A 350 18.46 9.52 10.75
N GLU A 351 18.04 8.88 11.83
CA GLU A 351 18.94 8.49 12.93
C GLU A 351 19.94 7.42 12.51
N PHE A 352 19.52 6.48 11.66
CA PHE A 352 20.38 5.41 11.16
C PHE A 352 20.46 5.44 9.64
N LEU A 353 21.68 5.53 9.13
CA LEU A 353 22.00 5.53 7.71
C LEU A 353 22.98 4.40 7.42
N THR A 354 22.66 3.54 6.45
CA THR A 354 23.47 2.34 6.20
C THR A 354 23.54 1.99 4.71
N ASP A 355 24.68 1.43 4.32
CA ASP A 355 24.90 0.85 2.99
C ASP A 355 24.49 -0.64 2.93
N GLN A 356 24.31 -1.28 4.10
CA GLN A 356 23.79 -2.64 4.18
C GLN A 356 23.02 -2.85 5.48
N TYR A 357 21.89 -3.55 5.37
CA TYR A 357 21.01 -3.82 6.50
C TYR A 357 20.37 -5.20 6.41
N VAL A 358 19.97 -5.68 7.57
CA VAL A 358 19.06 -6.81 7.74
C VAL A 358 18.02 -6.42 8.78
N THR A 359 16.75 -6.57 8.45
CA THR A 359 15.65 -6.33 9.38
C THR A 359 14.82 -7.60 9.54
N LEU A 360 14.38 -7.84 10.76
CA LEU A 360 13.44 -8.90 11.10
C LEU A 360 12.32 -8.28 11.94
N ASP A 361 11.10 -8.41 11.47
CA ASP A 361 9.87 -8.03 12.17
C ASP A 361 9.03 -9.28 12.38
N LEU A 362 8.75 -9.64 13.64
CA LEU A 362 7.93 -10.77 14.00
C LEU A 362 6.73 -10.24 14.80
N MET A 363 5.53 -10.40 14.28
CA MET A 363 4.31 -10.09 15.02
C MET A 363 3.65 -11.39 15.47
N TYR A 364 3.81 -11.70 16.74
CA TYR A 364 3.23 -12.88 17.36
C TYR A 364 1.88 -12.54 18.01
N ASP A 365 0.82 -13.10 17.47
CA ASP A 365 -0.55 -13.05 18.00
C ASP A 365 -0.82 -14.35 18.73
N LEU A 366 -0.96 -14.30 20.06
CA LEU A 366 -1.23 -15.45 20.90
C LEU A 366 -2.71 -15.86 20.89
N ASP A 367 -3.56 -15.10 20.20
CA ASP A 367 -4.99 -15.37 20.02
C ASP A 367 -5.75 -15.64 21.35
N GLY A 368 -5.40 -14.89 22.40
CA GLY A 368 -6.01 -15.04 23.74
C GLY A 368 -5.52 -16.25 24.53
N PHE A 369 -4.40 -16.88 24.14
CA PHE A 369 -3.89 -18.09 24.81
C PHE A 369 -3.58 -17.87 26.29
N ILE A 370 -3.11 -16.72 26.71
CA ILE A 370 -2.83 -16.37 28.11
C ILE A 370 -4.04 -15.70 28.74
N LEU A 371 -4.51 -14.57 28.21
CA LEU A 371 -5.57 -13.75 28.80
C LEU A 371 -6.92 -14.46 28.77
N GLY A 372 -7.21 -15.23 27.74
CA GLY A 372 -8.44 -16.03 27.65
C GLY A 372 -8.56 -17.17 28.69
N ARG A 373 -7.48 -17.50 29.43
CA ARG A 373 -7.50 -18.47 30.53
C ARG A 373 -7.72 -17.83 31.90
N ILE A 374 -7.65 -16.51 32.00
CA ILE A 374 -7.88 -15.80 33.26
C ILE A 374 -9.40 -15.55 33.40
N PRO A 375 -10.11 -16.07 34.44
CA PRO A 375 -11.57 -16.04 34.51
C PRO A 375 -12.06 -14.61 34.40
N LEU A 376 -11.82 -13.59 34.85
CA LEU A 376 -12.39 -12.25 34.70
C LEU A 376 -12.00 -11.57 33.37
N VAL A 377 -10.81 -11.87 32.88
CA VAL A 377 -10.28 -11.22 31.66
C VAL A 377 -10.83 -11.88 30.40
N ARG A 378 -11.19 -13.16 30.48
CA ARG A 378 -11.76 -13.93 29.37
C ARG A 378 -13.03 -13.29 28.79
N GLU A 379 -13.86 -12.68 29.64
CA GLU A 379 -15.10 -12.00 29.21
C GLU A 379 -14.84 -10.71 28.42
N LEU A 380 -13.62 -10.18 28.43
CA LEU A 380 -13.24 -8.97 27.71
C LEU A 380 -12.74 -9.27 26.29
N ASP A 381 -12.61 -10.54 25.88
CA ASP A 381 -12.09 -10.98 24.58
C ASP A 381 -10.75 -10.31 24.19
N TRP A 382 -9.91 -10.03 25.16
CA TRP A 382 -8.62 -9.39 24.92
C TRP A 382 -7.65 -10.37 24.27
N ARG A 383 -6.87 -9.84 23.31
CA ARG A 383 -5.83 -10.59 22.60
C ARG A 383 -4.45 -10.01 22.91
N GLU A 384 -3.48 -10.90 23.05
CA GLU A 384 -2.10 -10.54 23.30
C GLU A 384 -1.29 -10.53 22.01
N PHE A 385 -0.50 -9.49 21.84
CA PHE A 385 0.45 -9.37 20.74
C PHE A 385 1.85 -9.10 21.29
N VAL A 386 2.84 -9.81 20.78
CA VAL A 386 4.26 -9.54 21.02
C VAL A 386 4.90 -9.25 19.67
N ASN A 387 5.54 -8.09 19.54
CA ASN A 387 6.15 -7.69 18.28
C ASN A 387 7.64 -7.33 18.45
N PRO A 388 8.54 -8.33 18.54
CA PRO A 388 9.96 -8.08 18.48
C PRO A 388 10.37 -7.63 17.08
N ARG A 389 11.05 -6.49 17.02
CA ARG A 389 11.65 -5.95 15.80
C ARG A 389 13.12 -5.75 16.00
N SER A 390 13.93 -6.19 15.06
CA SER A 390 15.36 -6.00 15.07
C SER A 390 15.85 -5.44 13.74
N ALA A 391 16.84 -4.57 13.81
CA ALA A 391 17.57 -4.08 12.66
C ALA A 391 19.05 -4.21 12.95
N TYR A 392 19.76 -4.98 12.13
CA TYR A 392 21.20 -4.98 12.08
C TYR A 392 21.63 -4.10 10.90
N ASN A 393 22.46 -3.12 11.16
CA ASN A 393 22.99 -2.24 10.13
C ASN A 393 24.50 -2.08 10.32
N ARG A 394 25.20 -1.90 9.21
CA ARG A 394 26.60 -1.49 9.21
C ARG A 394 26.66 0.00 8.87
N LYS A 395 27.46 0.77 9.58
CA LYS A 395 27.64 2.20 9.33
C LYS A 395 27.97 2.42 7.84
N GLY A 396 27.16 3.23 7.18
CA GLY A 396 27.30 3.50 5.76
C GLY A 396 28.65 4.16 5.42
N ARG A 397 29.16 3.85 4.25
CA ARG A 397 30.35 4.52 3.69
C ARG A 397 29.88 5.79 2.97
N VAL A 398 29.97 6.90 3.65
CA VAL A 398 29.65 8.24 3.11
C VAL A 398 30.83 8.84 2.39
#